data_685e1a0f7e2d6340f9d391623d640c5b
#
_entry.id   685e1a0f7e2d6340f9d391623d640c5b
#
_cell.length_a   1.000
_cell.length_b   1.000
_cell.length_c   1.000
_cell.angle_alpha   90.00
_cell.angle_beta   90.00
_cell.angle_gamma   90.00
#
_symmetry.space_group_name_H-M   'P 1'
#
loop_
_entity.id
_entity.type
_entity.pdbx_description
1 polymer ?
#
loop_
_entity_poly.entity_id
_entity_poly.type
_entity_poly.pdbx_seq_one_letter_code
_entity_poly.pdbx_strand_id
1 'polypeptide(L)' 'MKLYIKVTKDGYEHPIAIAESTAVLARMLGISNATVTSSLSKQRKGLYDCYYRVVEVEDE' A
#
# COMPACT_ATOMS: atom_id res chain seq x y z
N MET A 1 8.64 -12.49 -0.63
CA MET A 1 8.35 -11.27 -1.42
C MET A 1 7.10 -10.60 -0.85
N LYS A 2 7.14 -9.27 -0.76
CA LYS A 2 5.97 -8.52 -0.31
C LYS A 2 5.35 -7.74 -1.45
N LEU A 3 4.02 -7.72 -1.47
CA LEU A 3 3.28 -6.91 -2.42
C LEU A 3 2.54 -5.81 -1.66
N TYR A 4 2.65 -4.60 -2.15
CA TYR A 4 2.00 -3.42 -1.57
C TYR A 4 0.85 -3.04 -2.49
N ILE A 5 -0.35 -2.97 -1.92
CA ILE A 5 -1.58 -2.79 -2.69
C ILE A 5 -2.31 -1.55 -2.19
N LYS A 6 -2.65 -0.64 -3.09
CA LYS A 6 -3.55 0.47 -2.80
C LYS A 6 -4.95 0.05 -3.18
N VAL A 7 -5.91 0.20 -2.26
CA VAL A 7 -7.30 -0.23 -2.48
C VAL A 7 -8.26 0.97 -2.41
N THR A 8 -9.47 0.77 -2.93
CA THR A 8 -10.51 1.82 -2.93
C THR A 8 -11.11 2.01 -1.54
N LYS A 9 -11.75 3.17 -1.34
CA LYS A 9 -12.37 3.55 -0.06
C LYS A 9 -13.84 3.17 0.03
N ASP A 10 -14.37 2.46 -0.94
CA ASP A 10 -15.81 2.21 -1.05
C ASP A 10 -16.30 1.01 -0.25
N GLY A 11 -15.43 0.40 0.54
CA GLY A 11 -15.77 -0.78 1.32
C GLY A 11 -15.55 -2.09 0.59
N TYR A 12 -15.42 -2.06 -0.73
CA TYR A 12 -15.14 -3.26 -1.52
C TYR A 12 -13.65 -3.54 -1.63
N GLU A 13 -12.82 -2.56 -1.34
CA GLU A 13 -11.36 -2.67 -1.37
C GLU A 13 -10.80 -3.21 -2.69
N HIS A 14 -11.30 -2.65 -3.80
CA HIS A 14 -10.79 -3.02 -5.12
C HIS A 14 -9.34 -2.53 -5.27
N PRO A 15 -8.43 -3.36 -5.80
CA PRO A 15 -7.05 -2.92 -6.02
C PRO A 15 -6.98 -1.83 -7.07
N ILE A 16 -6.30 -0.72 -6.71
CA ILE A 16 -6.03 0.38 -7.64
C ILE A 16 -4.65 0.21 -8.25
N ALA A 17 -3.68 -0.20 -7.43
CA ALA A 17 -2.30 -0.40 -7.85
C ALA A 17 -1.65 -1.47 -6.98
N ILE A 18 -0.80 -2.29 -7.59
CA ILE A 18 -0.07 -3.35 -6.90
C ILE A 18 1.40 -3.23 -7.29
N ALA A 19 2.30 -3.25 -6.30
CA ALA A 19 3.72 -3.10 -6.55
C ALA A 19 4.55 -3.94 -5.57
N GLU A 20 5.77 -4.26 -5.98
CA GLU A 20 6.69 -5.05 -5.16
C GLU A 20 7.43 -4.21 -4.12
N SER A 21 7.35 -2.89 -4.22
CA SER A 21 7.98 -2.00 -3.26
C SER A 21 7.17 -0.73 -3.10
N THR A 22 7.40 -0.03 -1.97
CA THR A 22 6.72 1.24 -1.73
C THR A 22 7.14 2.30 -2.74
N ALA A 23 8.40 2.27 -3.18
CA ALA A 23 8.89 3.23 -4.16
C ALA A 23 8.17 3.07 -5.50
N VAL A 24 7.98 1.84 -5.96
CA VAL A 24 7.26 1.57 -7.21
C VAL A 24 5.79 1.95 -7.06
N LEU A 25 5.19 1.61 -5.93
CA LEU A 25 3.79 1.96 -5.67
C LEU A 25 3.59 3.48 -5.69
N ALA A 26 4.50 4.22 -5.05
CA ALA A 26 4.45 5.67 -5.03
C ALA A 26 4.53 6.25 -6.45
N ARG A 27 5.39 5.69 -7.28
CA ARG A 27 5.52 6.12 -8.67
C ARG A 27 4.23 5.88 -9.45
N MET A 28 3.60 4.71 -9.25
CA MET A 28 2.35 4.39 -9.90
C MET A 28 1.22 5.33 -9.49
N LEU A 29 1.23 5.78 -8.23
CA LEU A 29 0.21 6.67 -7.70
C LEU A 29 0.52 8.15 -7.92
N GLY A 30 1.73 8.47 -8.40
CA GLY A 30 2.14 9.86 -8.62
C GLY A 30 2.41 10.62 -7.34
N ILE A 31 2.83 9.94 -6.27
CA ILE A 31 3.14 10.53 -4.97
C ILE A 31 4.56 10.15 -4.54
N SER A 32 5.05 10.75 -3.46
CA SER A 32 6.39 10.43 -2.99
C SER A 32 6.41 9.12 -2.20
N ASN A 33 7.58 8.46 -2.23
CA ASN A 33 7.78 7.24 -1.44
C ASN A 33 7.58 7.52 0.05
N ALA A 34 8.01 8.70 0.52
CA ALA A 34 7.82 9.10 1.91
C ALA A 34 6.34 9.15 2.29
N THR A 35 5.47 9.57 1.36
CA THR A 35 4.02 9.60 1.59
C THR A 35 3.48 8.19 1.79
N VAL A 36 3.89 7.24 0.95
CA VAL A 36 3.45 5.85 1.07
C VAL A 36 3.93 5.23 2.38
N THR A 37 5.21 5.37 2.70
CA THR A 37 5.77 4.76 3.92
C THR A 37 5.18 5.39 5.18
N SER A 38 4.94 6.69 5.18
CA SER A 38 4.32 7.39 6.29
C SER A 38 2.88 6.90 6.50
N SER A 39 2.12 6.75 5.41
CA SER A 39 0.75 6.24 5.47
C SER A 39 0.69 4.82 6.02
N LEU A 40 1.60 3.96 5.57
CA LEU A 40 1.68 2.58 6.07
C LEU A 40 2.02 2.54 7.55
N SER A 41 2.93 3.40 8.00
CA SER A 41 3.31 3.48 9.40
C SER A 41 2.14 3.90 10.27
N LYS A 42 1.37 4.91 9.84
CA LYS A 42 0.19 5.38 10.56
C LYS A 42 -0.89 4.32 10.61
N GLN A 43 -1.11 3.62 9.51
CA GLN A 43 -2.10 2.55 9.47
C GLN A 43 -1.71 1.42 10.41
N ARG A 44 -0.43 1.05 10.45
CA ARG A 44 0.08 0.01 11.34
C ARG A 44 -0.14 0.38 12.81
N LYS A 45 0.00 1.66 13.14
CA LYS A 45 -0.21 2.14 14.50
C LYS A 45 -1.69 2.30 14.86
N GLY A 46 -2.59 2.09 13.90
CA GLY A 46 -4.01 2.21 14.12
C GLY A 46 -4.52 3.64 14.17
N LEU A 47 -3.73 4.62 13.72
CA LEU A 47 -4.12 6.02 13.75
C LEU A 47 -5.23 6.34 12.75
N TYR A 48 -5.16 5.73 11.57
CA TYR A 48 -6.23 5.80 10.58
C TYR A 48 -5.98 4.76 9.49
N ASP A 49 -7.03 4.44 8.74
CA ASP A 49 -6.92 3.49 7.62
C ASP A 49 -6.56 4.26 6.36
N CYS A 50 -5.40 3.98 5.81
CA CYS A 50 -4.91 4.60 4.58
C CYS A 50 -5.28 3.80 3.33
N TYR A 51 -6.01 2.71 3.50
CA TYR A 51 -6.47 1.85 2.42
C TYR A 51 -5.31 1.24 1.63
N TYR A 52 -4.26 0.88 2.35
CA TYR A 52 -3.15 0.09 1.83
C TYR A 52 -3.21 -1.31 2.43
N ARG A 53 -2.79 -2.29 1.66
CA ARG A 53 -2.67 -3.66 2.15
C ARG A 53 -1.29 -4.18 1.79
N VAL A 54 -0.72 -4.98 2.67
CA VAL A 54 0.57 -5.62 2.43
C VAL A 54 0.34 -7.12 2.46
N VAL A 55 0.75 -7.79 1.39
CA VAL A 55 0.57 -9.24 1.26
C VAL A 55 1.95 -9.88 1.17
N GLU A 56 2.20 -10.88 1.99
CA GLU A 56 3.42 -11.67 1.92
C GLU A 56 3.19 -12.84 0.98
N VAL A 57 4.00 -12.93 -0.07
CA VAL A 57 3.94 -14.01 -1.04
C VAL A 57 5.16 -14.89 -0.83
N GLU A 58 4.94 -16.17 -0.62
CA GLU A 58 6.04 -17.11 -0.45
C GLU A 58 6.66 -17.46 -1.80
N ASP A 59 7.97 -17.43 -1.85
CA ASP A 59 8.72 -17.90 -3.02
C ASP A 59 9.04 -19.38 -2.82
N GLU A 60 8.76 -20.15 -3.83
CA GLU A 60 9.15 -21.57 -3.82
C GLU A 60 10.55 -21.76 -4.33
#